data_afb6606b4a3c8683d0f17503a9448441
#
_entry.id   afb6606b4a3c8683d0f17503a9448441
#
_cell.length_a   1.000
_cell.length_b   1.000
_cell.length_c   1.000
_cell.angle_alpha   90.00
_cell.angle_beta   90.00
_cell.angle_gamma   90.00
#
_symmetry.space_group_name_H-M   'P 1'
#
loop_
_entity.id
_entity.type
_entity.pdbx_description
1 polymer ?
#
loop_
_entity_poly.entity_id
_entity_poly.type
_entity_poly.pdbx_seq_one_letter_code
_entity_poly.pdbx_strand_id
1 'polypeptide(L)'
;MKASRFFIGTLKEAPADAEIISHKLMVRAGMIRRVAGGIYNYLPIGLRSIRKVEAIVREEMNRAGGIELLMPAVQPAELWQESGRWEKYGPELLRFKDRKQADFVMGPTHEEVVTDIARNQIKSYRQLPVNFYQIQTKFRDEIRPRFGVMRGREFIMKDAYSFDKDAEGLRESYRKMYDAYVRIFTRLGLDFRAVAADNGSIGGSGSHEFHVIAETGEDDIAYCPTSEFAANVEAAEALPLLAERAAPAEDMKKTATPGKAKCEAVAELLNIPLERTIKSVVLATENEGAPATIWLLMLRGDHDLNEIKAAKLPGLANFRMATEAEIVETFGTPPGYLGPIGTKKPVNVIADRTVANMSDFVVGANEVDYHIIGVNWGRDLPEPVVADIRNVKKGDPSPDGKGVIDICRGIEVGHVFQLGTKYSEAMNATCLDETGKPRPMEMGCYGIGVTRILGAAIEQNFDDKGIIWPESIAPFEVVLCPMGYDRSDAVREQADKLYAELAAAGIDVILDDRGERPGVMFADWELIGVPHRLVIGDRGLKDGKLEYQGRRDTEATLLPVENAAQTVIDKVRAALAR
;
A
#
# COMPACT_ATOMS: atom_id res chain seq x y z
N MET A 1 -22.06 -22.55 -15.77
CA MET A 1 -20.92 -23.50 -15.69
C MET A 1 -21.31 -24.73 -14.88
N LYS A 2 -20.89 -25.94 -15.26
CA LYS A 2 -21.06 -27.17 -14.45
C LYS A 2 -19.76 -27.51 -13.76
N ALA A 3 -19.81 -27.85 -12.46
CA ALA A 3 -18.61 -28.12 -11.66
C ALA A 3 -17.85 -29.36 -12.13
N SER A 4 -18.56 -30.38 -12.66
CA SER A 4 -17.93 -31.58 -13.26
C SER A 4 -17.06 -31.27 -14.50
N ARG A 5 -17.22 -30.09 -15.10
CA ARG A 5 -16.46 -29.63 -16.27
C ARG A 5 -15.59 -28.41 -15.96
N PHE A 6 -15.43 -28.12 -14.68
CA PHE A 6 -14.62 -27.00 -14.19
C PHE A 6 -13.55 -27.55 -13.25
N PHE A 7 -12.36 -26.95 -13.27
CA PHE A 7 -11.28 -27.40 -12.39
C PHE A 7 -11.41 -26.75 -11.01
N ILE A 8 -11.73 -27.56 -10.00
CA ILE A 8 -11.84 -27.17 -8.60
C ILE A 8 -10.72 -27.87 -7.83
N GLY A 9 -9.70 -27.11 -7.43
CA GLY A 9 -8.51 -27.63 -6.79
C GLY A 9 -8.42 -27.29 -5.30
N THR A 10 -9.48 -27.50 -4.53
CA THR A 10 -9.47 -27.22 -3.08
C THR A 10 -8.53 -28.16 -2.32
N LEU A 11 -7.95 -27.64 -1.25
CA LEU A 11 -7.05 -28.39 -0.35
C LEU A 11 -7.52 -28.24 1.10
N LYS A 12 -7.36 -29.32 1.89
CA LYS A 12 -7.69 -29.30 3.32
C LYS A 12 -6.76 -28.41 4.12
N GLU A 13 -5.47 -28.43 3.77
CA GLU A 13 -4.42 -27.72 4.51
C GLU A 13 -3.66 -26.76 3.60
N ALA A 14 -3.19 -25.68 4.20
CA ALA A 14 -2.29 -24.76 3.53
C ALA A 14 -0.85 -25.29 3.57
N PRO A 15 -0.01 -24.94 2.58
CA PRO A 15 1.41 -25.26 2.64
C PRO A 15 2.10 -24.56 3.81
N ALA A 16 3.17 -25.15 4.33
CA ALA A 16 3.88 -24.65 5.52
C ALA A 16 4.49 -23.24 5.35
N ASP A 17 4.77 -22.84 4.12
CA ASP A 17 5.31 -21.52 3.78
C ASP A 17 4.24 -20.42 3.65
N ALA A 18 2.96 -20.75 3.78
CA ALA A 18 1.89 -19.76 3.80
C ALA A 18 1.70 -19.19 5.21
N GLU A 19 2.06 -17.94 5.40
CA GLU A 19 2.04 -17.28 6.71
C GLU A 19 0.72 -16.57 6.99
N ILE A 20 0.32 -15.66 6.10
CA ILE A 20 -0.89 -14.84 6.26
C ILE A 20 -2.14 -15.53 5.71
N ILE A 21 -3.30 -15.06 6.18
CA ILE A 21 -4.58 -15.72 5.88
C ILE A 21 -4.94 -15.72 4.39
N SER A 22 -4.68 -14.63 3.68
CA SER A 22 -4.95 -14.55 2.23
C SER A 22 -4.14 -15.58 1.45
N HIS A 23 -2.85 -15.75 1.77
CA HIS A 23 -2.00 -16.76 1.14
C HIS A 23 -2.52 -18.17 1.40
N LYS A 24 -2.85 -18.48 2.68
CA LYS A 24 -3.41 -19.78 3.08
C LYS A 24 -4.71 -20.10 2.33
N LEU A 25 -5.64 -19.14 2.32
CA LEU A 25 -6.96 -19.35 1.72
C LEU A 25 -6.91 -19.39 0.19
N MET A 26 -6.09 -18.58 -0.46
CA MET A 26 -5.93 -18.63 -1.93
C MET A 26 -5.39 -19.97 -2.41
N VAL A 27 -4.44 -20.55 -1.68
CA VAL A 27 -3.93 -21.90 -2.01
C VAL A 27 -4.99 -22.96 -1.73
N ARG A 28 -5.60 -22.93 -0.55
CA ARG A 28 -6.63 -23.91 -0.17
C ARG A 28 -7.87 -23.87 -1.07
N ALA A 29 -8.32 -22.68 -1.44
CA ALA A 29 -9.47 -22.49 -2.34
C ALA A 29 -9.19 -22.85 -3.81
N GLY A 30 -7.96 -23.24 -4.14
CA GLY A 30 -7.62 -23.60 -5.52
C GLY A 30 -7.50 -22.40 -6.45
N MET A 31 -7.12 -21.22 -5.94
CA MET A 31 -6.95 -20.01 -6.73
C MET A 31 -5.55 -19.88 -7.31
N ILE A 32 -4.54 -20.26 -6.55
CA ILE A 32 -3.13 -20.17 -6.95
C ILE A 32 -2.36 -21.45 -6.64
N ARG A 33 -1.26 -21.67 -7.39
CA ARG A 33 -0.25 -22.70 -7.12
C ARG A 33 1.13 -22.13 -7.38
N ARG A 34 2.04 -22.35 -6.44
CA ARG A 34 3.43 -21.90 -6.53
C ARG A 34 4.17 -22.63 -7.65
N VAL A 35 4.88 -21.86 -8.48
CA VAL A 35 5.86 -22.35 -9.46
C VAL A 35 7.27 -22.19 -8.91
N ALA A 36 7.55 -20.99 -8.42
CA ALA A 36 8.82 -20.62 -7.78
C ALA A 36 8.54 -19.56 -6.72
N GLY A 37 9.56 -19.15 -5.96
CA GLY A 37 9.41 -18.07 -4.99
C GLY A 37 8.85 -16.81 -5.63
N GLY A 38 7.67 -16.36 -5.19
CA GLY A 38 6.98 -15.18 -5.72
C GLY A 38 6.40 -15.31 -7.13
N ILE A 39 6.34 -16.51 -7.68
CA ILE A 39 5.79 -16.79 -9.01
C ILE A 39 4.71 -17.87 -8.88
N TYR A 40 3.49 -17.56 -9.35
CA TYR A 40 2.31 -18.40 -9.16
C TYR A 40 1.58 -18.65 -10.48
N ASN A 41 1.03 -19.88 -10.61
CA ASN A 41 -0.08 -20.14 -11.50
C ASN A 41 -1.36 -19.58 -10.88
N TYR A 42 -2.16 -18.88 -11.67
CA TYR A 42 -3.53 -18.54 -11.32
C TYR A 42 -4.46 -19.59 -11.92
N LEU A 43 -5.06 -20.41 -11.06
CA LEU A 43 -5.97 -21.46 -11.47
C LEU A 43 -7.34 -20.89 -11.87
N PRO A 44 -8.25 -21.66 -12.49
CA PRO A 44 -9.49 -21.12 -13.02
C PRO A 44 -10.33 -20.30 -12.05
N ILE A 45 -10.42 -20.69 -10.78
CA ILE A 45 -11.13 -19.92 -9.74
C ILE A 45 -10.46 -18.55 -9.50
N GLY A 46 -9.14 -18.52 -9.34
CA GLY A 46 -8.39 -17.28 -9.15
C GLY A 46 -8.47 -16.36 -10.36
N LEU A 47 -8.34 -16.93 -11.56
CA LEU A 47 -8.41 -16.14 -12.80
C LEU A 47 -9.79 -15.49 -12.99
N ARG A 48 -10.88 -16.14 -12.60
CA ARG A 48 -12.22 -15.54 -12.67
C ARG A 48 -12.32 -14.26 -11.85
N SER A 49 -11.83 -14.29 -10.61
CA SER A 49 -11.79 -13.09 -9.75
C SER A 49 -10.87 -12.01 -10.32
N ILE A 50 -9.69 -12.38 -10.84
CA ILE A 50 -8.79 -11.43 -11.52
C ILE A 50 -9.52 -10.73 -12.67
N ARG A 51 -10.24 -11.47 -13.53
CA ARG A 51 -10.95 -10.89 -14.68
C ARG A 51 -12.08 -9.94 -14.26
N LYS A 52 -12.72 -10.20 -13.13
CA LYS A 52 -13.71 -9.28 -12.56
C LYS A 52 -13.08 -7.99 -12.05
N VAL A 53 -11.94 -8.07 -11.36
CA VAL A 53 -11.16 -6.90 -10.97
C VAL A 53 -10.74 -6.10 -12.21
N GLU A 54 -10.16 -6.75 -13.20
CA GLU A 54 -9.74 -6.10 -14.47
C GLU A 54 -10.92 -5.41 -15.18
N ALA A 55 -12.10 -6.03 -15.18
CA ALA A 55 -13.30 -5.46 -15.81
C ALA A 55 -13.71 -4.14 -15.14
N ILE A 56 -13.79 -4.12 -13.80
CA ILE A 56 -14.12 -2.91 -13.03
C ILE A 56 -13.06 -1.81 -13.26
N VAL A 57 -11.79 -2.17 -13.22
CA VAL A 57 -10.69 -1.23 -13.46
C VAL A 57 -10.80 -0.64 -14.86
N ARG A 58 -11.01 -1.49 -15.88
CA ARG A 58 -11.12 -1.05 -17.29
C ARG A 58 -12.32 -0.12 -17.50
N GLU A 59 -13.48 -0.46 -16.96
CA GLU A 59 -14.67 0.39 -17.04
C GLU A 59 -14.44 1.79 -16.45
N GLU A 60 -13.84 1.88 -15.27
CA GLU A 60 -13.60 3.17 -14.62
C GLU A 60 -12.46 3.96 -15.28
N MET A 61 -11.44 3.28 -15.81
CA MET A 61 -10.40 3.92 -16.61
C MET A 61 -10.97 4.53 -17.89
N ASN A 62 -11.79 3.76 -18.62
CA ASN A 62 -12.47 4.24 -19.82
C ASN A 62 -13.41 5.42 -19.51
N ARG A 63 -14.15 5.34 -18.41
CA ARG A 63 -15.04 6.42 -17.94
C ARG A 63 -14.26 7.70 -17.62
N ALA A 64 -13.04 7.57 -17.10
CA ALA A 64 -12.17 8.71 -16.80
C ALA A 64 -11.43 9.26 -18.04
N GLY A 65 -11.67 8.70 -19.23
CA GLY A 65 -11.04 9.13 -20.48
C GLY A 65 -9.71 8.45 -20.79
N GLY A 66 -9.36 7.38 -20.08
CA GLY A 66 -8.18 6.56 -20.37
C GLY A 66 -8.31 5.81 -21.69
N ILE A 67 -7.21 5.66 -22.40
CA ILE A 67 -7.10 4.97 -23.70
C ILE A 67 -6.26 3.72 -23.50
N GLU A 68 -6.88 2.55 -23.69
CA GLU A 68 -6.17 1.27 -23.50
C GLU A 68 -5.20 0.98 -24.64
N LEU A 69 -3.99 0.56 -24.29
CA LEU A 69 -2.98 0.04 -25.20
C LEU A 69 -2.29 -1.17 -24.57
N LEU A 70 -1.37 -1.79 -25.28
CA LEU A 70 -0.55 -2.87 -24.74
C LEU A 70 0.91 -2.65 -25.18
N MET A 71 1.78 -2.50 -24.19
CA MET A 71 3.22 -2.31 -24.38
C MET A 71 3.97 -3.62 -24.12
N PRO A 72 5.21 -3.79 -24.62
CA PRO A 72 5.95 -5.03 -24.45
C PRO A 72 6.38 -5.25 -22.99
N ALA A 73 6.45 -6.50 -22.57
CA ALA A 73 7.00 -6.88 -21.27
C ALA A 73 8.54 -6.80 -21.24
N VAL A 74 9.18 -7.10 -22.36
CA VAL A 74 10.64 -7.00 -22.53
C VAL A 74 10.97 -5.63 -23.09
N GLN A 75 11.89 -4.92 -22.44
CA GLN A 75 12.23 -3.54 -22.78
C GLN A 75 13.73 -3.40 -23.06
N PRO A 76 14.13 -2.60 -24.06
CA PRO A 76 15.55 -2.37 -24.37
C PRO A 76 16.21 -1.49 -23.29
N ALA A 77 17.48 -1.78 -23.00
CA ALA A 77 18.26 -1.03 -22.02
C ALA A 77 18.40 0.46 -22.36
N GLU A 78 18.44 0.80 -23.65
CA GLU A 78 18.63 2.17 -24.14
C GLU A 78 17.60 3.16 -23.57
N LEU A 79 16.33 2.76 -23.47
CA LEU A 79 15.29 3.62 -22.88
C LEU A 79 15.52 3.87 -21.39
N TRP A 80 15.99 2.86 -20.67
CA TRP A 80 16.34 2.95 -19.26
C TRP A 80 17.60 3.77 -19.00
N GLN A 81 18.56 3.71 -19.92
CA GLN A 81 19.74 4.55 -19.91
C GLN A 81 19.39 6.01 -20.18
N GLU A 82 18.52 6.31 -21.14
CA GLU A 82 18.02 7.67 -21.40
C GLU A 82 17.34 8.29 -20.18
N SER A 83 16.49 7.54 -19.49
CA SER A 83 15.81 8.03 -18.27
C SER A 83 16.74 8.17 -17.05
N GLY A 84 17.93 7.59 -17.13
CA GLY A 84 18.89 7.51 -16.02
C GLY A 84 18.53 6.47 -14.96
N ARG A 85 17.51 5.64 -15.19
CA ARG A 85 17.09 4.62 -14.23
C ARG A 85 17.82 3.28 -14.37
N TRP A 86 18.56 3.07 -15.45
CA TRP A 86 19.37 1.87 -15.62
C TRP A 86 20.29 1.60 -14.42
N GLU A 87 20.98 2.64 -13.93
CA GLU A 87 21.84 2.55 -12.77
C GLU A 87 21.13 2.74 -11.43
N LYS A 88 20.07 3.56 -11.40
CA LYS A 88 19.41 4.00 -10.17
C LYS A 88 18.32 3.06 -9.66
N TYR A 89 17.72 2.24 -10.52
CA TYR A 89 16.59 1.39 -10.11
C TYR A 89 17.01 0.29 -9.13
N GLY A 90 18.25 -0.14 -9.20
CA GLY A 90 18.77 -1.15 -8.30
C GLY A 90 18.56 -2.60 -8.77
N PRO A 91 18.79 -3.57 -7.88
CA PRO A 91 18.84 -5.00 -8.22
C PRO A 91 17.47 -5.62 -8.53
N GLU A 92 16.37 -5.00 -8.18
CA GLU A 92 15.03 -5.47 -8.53
C GLU A 92 14.71 -5.39 -10.03
N LEU A 93 15.50 -4.63 -10.79
CA LEU A 93 15.44 -4.60 -12.24
C LEU A 93 16.12 -5.84 -12.81
N LEU A 94 15.35 -6.80 -13.30
CA LEU A 94 15.91 -8.01 -13.92
C LEU A 94 16.48 -7.68 -15.30
N ARG A 95 17.80 -7.68 -15.39
CA ARG A 95 18.57 -7.42 -16.62
C ARG A 95 19.03 -8.72 -17.26
N PHE A 96 18.99 -8.79 -18.58
CA PHE A 96 19.47 -9.94 -19.34
C PHE A 96 19.95 -9.52 -20.72
N LYS A 97 20.64 -10.44 -21.39
CA LYS A 97 21.13 -10.25 -22.76
C LYS A 97 20.37 -11.15 -23.73
N ASP A 98 20.09 -10.63 -24.92
CA ASP A 98 19.59 -11.44 -26.02
C ASP A 98 20.73 -12.24 -26.70
N ARG A 99 20.41 -12.99 -27.75
CA ARG A 99 21.40 -13.78 -28.49
C ARG A 99 22.47 -12.93 -29.20
N LYS A 100 22.18 -11.64 -29.45
CA LYS A 100 23.11 -10.67 -30.04
C LYS A 100 23.90 -9.89 -28.97
N GLN A 101 23.78 -10.27 -27.70
CA GLN A 101 24.41 -9.61 -26.57
C GLN A 101 23.91 -8.17 -26.31
N ALA A 102 22.74 -7.81 -26.83
CA ALA A 102 22.07 -6.57 -26.48
C ALA A 102 21.41 -6.69 -25.10
N ASP A 103 21.49 -5.62 -24.31
CA ASP A 103 20.93 -5.57 -22.96
C ASP A 103 19.43 -5.25 -23.00
N PHE A 104 18.68 -5.99 -22.21
CA PHE A 104 17.24 -5.86 -22.01
C PHE A 104 16.87 -5.97 -20.54
N VAL A 105 15.64 -5.58 -20.21
CA VAL A 105 15.03 -5.80 -18.91
C VAL A 105 13.66 -6.47 -19.04
N MET A 106 13.27 -7.22 -18.01
CA MET A 106 11.86 -7.53 -17.78
C MET A 106 11.21 -6.32 -17.13
N GLY A 107 10.16 -5.78 -17.75
CA GLY A 107 9.54 -4.53 -17.34
C GLY A 107 8.93 -4.57 -15.93
N PRO A 108 9.50 -3.86 -14.96
CA PRO A 108 8.89 -3.67 -13.64
C PRO A 108 7.82 -2.56 -13.66
N THR A 109 7.90 -1.69 -14.65
CA THR A 109 7.05 -0.54 -14.93
C THR A 109 7.32 -0.04 -16.36
N HIS A 110 6.56 0.93 -16.89
CA HIS A 110 6.61 1.29 -18.31
C HIS A 110 6.74 2.81 -18.57
N GLU A 111 7.25 3.60 -17.65
CA GLU A 111 7.46 5.05 -17.85
C GLU A 111 8.29 5.33 -19.09
N GLU A 112 9.37 4.57 -19.28
CA GLU A 112 10.29 4.73 -20.41
C GLU A 112 9.61 4.40 -21.74
N VAL A 113 8.92 3.28 -21.81
CA VAL A 113 8.26 2.81 -23.04
C VAL A 113 7.11 3.74 -23.44
N VAL A 114 6.28 4.18 -22.51
CA VAL A 114 5.18 5.09 -22.82
C VAL A 114 5.67 6.49 -23.20
N THR A 115 6.77 6.94 -22.60
CA THR A 115 7.41 8.21 -22.98
C THR A 115 7.96 8.13 -24.40
N ASP A 116 8.51 6.99 -24.80
CA ASP A 116 8.95 6.75 -26.20
C ASP A 116 7.78 6.80 -27.18
N ILE A 117 6.63 6.22 -26.83
CA ILE A 117 5.40 6.34 -27.62
C ILE A 117 5.00 7.82 -27.74
N ALA A 118 4.93 8.54 -26.61
CA ALA A 118 4.49 9.93 -26.59
C ALA A 118 5.40 10.83 -27.43
N ARG A 119 6.74 10.74 -27.29
CA ARG A 119 7.67 11.55 -28.06
C ARG A 119 7.59 11.32 -29.57
N ASN A 120 7.21 10.13 -29.98
CA ASN A 120 7.08 9.78 -31.38
C ASN A 120 5.71 10.12 -31.97
N GLN A 121 4.64 10.10 -31.17
CA GLN A 121 3.26 10.22 -31.66
C GLN A 121 2.61 11.58 -31.32
N ILE A 122 2.99 12.25 -30.24
CA ILE A 122 2.42 13.52 -29.83
C ILE A 122 3.32 14.66 -30.30
N LYS A 123 2.82 15.51 -31.19
CA LYS A 123 3.59 16.58 -31.82
C LYS A 123 3.08 17.98 -31.47
N SER A 124 1.85 18.10 -31.02
CA SER A 124 1.19 19.36 -30.74
C SER A 124 0.38 19.30 -29.45
N TYR A 125 0.34 20.41 -28.72
CA TYR A 125 -0.52 20.60 -27.54
C TYR A 125 -1.99 20.27 -27.80
N ARG A 126 -2.45 20.34 -29.06
CA ARG A 126 -3.83 20.01 -29.44
C ARG A 126 -4.17 18.52 -29.26
N GLN A 127 -3.16 17.66 -29.17
CA GLN A 127 -3.33 16.23 -28.92
C GLN A 127 -3.42 15.91 -27.40
N LEU A 128 -3.20 16.91 -26.56
CA LEU A 128 -3.21 16.78 -25.10
C LEU A 128 -4.52 17.34 -24.49
N PRO A 129 -4.98 16.86 -23.31
CA PRO A 129 -4.36 15.78 -22.53
C PRO A 129 -4.61 14.40 -23.11
N VAL A 130 -3.71 13.45 -22.82
CA VAL A 130 -3.83 12.03 -23.15
C VAL A 130 -3.50 11.20 -21.93
N ASN A 131 -4.25 10.11 -21.71
CA ASN A 131 -3.97 9.14 -20.66
C ASN A 131 -3.98 7.74 -21.27
N PHE A 132 -2.82 7.12 -21.39
CA PHE A 132 -2.68 5.75 -21.86
C PHE A 132 -2.63 4.78 -20.68
N TYR A 133 -3.33 3.66 -20.76
CA TYR A 133 -3.25 2.61 -19.73
C TYR A 133 -3.17 1.22 -20.33
N GLN A 134 -2.61 0.31 -19.57
CA GLN A 134 -2.60 -1.12 -19.86
C GLN A 134 -2.89 -1.93 -18.61
N ILE A 135 -3.30 -3.19 -18.81
CA ILE A 135 -3.35 -4.21 -17.78
C ILE A 135 -2.40 -5.32 -18.24
N GLN A 136 -1.31 -5.49 -17.54
CA GLN A 136 -0.20 -6.33 -18.00
C GLN A 136 0.56 -6.95 -16.82
N THR A 137 1.23 -8.05 -17.10
CA THR A 137 2.19 -8.70 -16.19
C THR A 137 3.45 -7.87 -16.05
N LYS A 138 3.88 -7.64 -14.82
CA LYS A 138 5.15 -7.02 -14.44
C LYS A 138 6.05 -8.04 -13.78
N PHE A 139 7.34 -7.76 -13.81
CA PHE A 139 8.34 -8.55 -13.09
C PHE A 139 9.27 -7.63 -12.28
N ARG A 140 9.39 -7.91 -10.99
CA ARG A 140 10.35 -7.28 -10.08
C ARG A 140 11.15 -8.37 -9.38
N ASP A 141 12.47 -8.31 -9.45
CA ASP A 141 13.35 -9.33 -8.87
C ASP A 141 13.48 -9.15 -7.36
N GLU A 142 12.36 -9.21 -6.68
CA GLU A 142 12.24 -9.09 -5.23
C GLU A 142 13.07 -10.18 -4.53
N ILE A 143 13.99 -9.75 -3.66
CA ILE A 143 14.90 -10.66 -2.97
C ILE A 143 14.21 -11.56 -1.93
N ARG A 144 13.11 -11.07 -1.33
CA ARG A 144 12.35 -11.78 -0.30
C ARG A 144 10.85 -11.78 -0.63
N PRO A 145 10.44 -12.50 -1.67
CA PRO A 145 9.02 -12.63 -1.98
C PRO A 145 8.32 -13.39 -0.86
N ARG A 146 7.17 -12.90 -0.43
CA ARG A 146 6.41 -13.44 0.70
C ARG A 146 4.92 -13.11 0.57
N PHE A 147 4.10 -13.77 1.40
CA PHE A 147 2.67 -13.49 1.51
C PHE A 147 1.88 -13.73 0.21
N GLY A 148 2.26 -14.75 -0.56
CA GLY A 148 1.56 -15.12 -1.78
C GLY A 148 1.58 -14.00 -2.82
N VAL A 149 0.39 -13.55 -3.24
CA VAL A 149 0.24 -12.49 -4.25
C VAL A 149 0.49 -11.07 -3.72
N MET A 150 0.71 -10.90 -2.43
CA MET A 150 0.93 -9.59 -1.83
C MET A 150 2.30 -9.01 -2.17
N ARG A 151 3.33 -9.85 -2.17
CA ARG A 151 4.71 -9.47 -2.48
C ARG A 151 5.36 -10.54 -3.37
N GLY A 152 4.80 -10.68 -4.56
CA GLY A 152 5.30 -11.58 -5.60
C GLY A 152 6.36 -10.91 -6.48
N ARG A 153 7.05 -11.73 -7.28
CA ARG A 153 8.01 -11.27 -8.29
C ARG A 153 7.35 -11.01 -9.64
N GLU A 154 6.40 -11.85 -10.02
CA GLU A 154 5.56 -11.67 -11.20
C GLU A 154 4.11 -11.42 -10.79
N PHE A 155 3.49 -10.36 -11.30
CA PHE A 155 2.16 -9.92 -10.91
C PHE A 155 1.49 -9.13 -12.03
N ILE A 156 0.16 -9.00 -11.95
CA ILE A 156 -0.63 -8.21 -12.91
C ILE A 156 -0.86 -6.83 -12.31
N MET A 157 -0.55 -5.80 -13.10
CA MET A 157 -0.76 -4.40 -12.76
C MET A 157 -1.57 -3.70 -13.85
N LYS A 158 -2.49 -2.82 -13.45
CA LYS A 158 -2.95 -1.74 -14.31
C LYS A 158 -2.00 -0.56 -14.09
N ASP A 159 -1.34 -0.13 -15.12
CA ASP A 159 -0.53 1.07 -15.12
C ASP A 159 -1.02 2.04 -16.19
N ALA A 160 -1.19 3.30 -15.77
CA ALA A 160 -1.64 4.39 -16.61
C ALA A 160 -0.65 5.56 -16.54
N TYR A 161 -0.58 6.31 -17.64
CA TYR A 161 0.35 7.42 -17.80
C TYR A 161 -0.36 8.57 -18.50
N SER A 162 -0.43 9.72 -17.84
CA SER A 162 -0.99 10.93 -18.44
C SER A 162 0.11 11.83 -19.00
N PHE A 163 -0.24 12.53 -20.07
CA PHE A 163 0.58 13.55 -20.71
C PHE A 163 -0.25 14.82 -20.82
N ASP A 164 0.27 15.91 -20.29
CA ASP A 164 -0.38 17.22 -20.25
C ASP A 164 0.56 18.30 -20.77
N LYS A 165 0.00 19.42 -21.20
CA LYS A 165 0.77 20.54 -21.75
C LYS A 165 1.50 21.38 -20.70
N ASP A 166 0.99 21.36 -19.46
CA ASP A 166 1.48 22.18 -18.35
C ASP A 166 1.14 21.53 -16.99
N ALA A 167 1.69 22.11 -15.93
CA ALA A 167 1.49 21.63 -14.57
C ALA A 167 0.01 21.73 -14.08
N GLU A 168 -0.77 22.66 -14.61
CA GLU A 168 -2.20 22.75 -14.29
C GLU A 168 -2.98 21.59 -14.89
N GLY A 169 -2.71 21.27 -16.16
CA GLY A 169 -3.25 20.08 -16.83
C GLY A 169 -2.89 18.80 -16.08
N LEU A 170 -1.64 18.66 -15.63
CA LEU A 170 -1.21 17.53 -14.82
C LEU A 170 -2.03 17.42 -13.51
N ARG A 171 -2.25 18.51 -12.80
CA ARG A 171 -3.09 18.49 -11.58
C ARG A 171 -4.53 18.05 -11.87
N GLU A 172 -5.08 18.48 -13.00
CA GLU A 172 -6.42 18.04 -13.43
C GLU A 172 -6.46 16.54 -13.76
N SER A 173 -5.50 16.05 -14.54
CA SER A 173 -5.35 14.62 -14.85
C SER A 173 -5.16 13.77 -13.59
N TYR A 174 -4.35 14.25 -12.65
CA TYR A 174 -4.13 13.61 -11.36
C TYR A 174 -5.42 13.49 -10.56
N ARG A 175 -6.21 14.56 -10.45
CA ARG A 175 -7.49 14.55 -9.74
C ARG A 175 -8.48 13.58 -10.37
N LYS A 176 -8.58 13.55 -11.73
CA LYS A 176 -9.43 12.59 -12.43
C LYS A 176 -9.04 11.13 -12.12
N MET A 177 -7.75 10.85 -12.03
CA MET A 177 -7.26 9.51 -11.67
C MET A 177 -7.51 9.18 -10.20
N TYR A 178 -7.28 10.12 -9.31
CA TYR A 178 -7.63 9.98 -7.89
C TYR A 178 -9.11 9.60 -7.71
N ASP A 179 -10.01 10.35 -8.34
CA ASP A 179 -11.45 10.10 -8.27
C ASP A 179 -11.83 8.76 -8.91
N ALA A 180 -11.17 8.36 -10.00
CA ALA A 180 -11.36 7.05 -10.61
C ALA A 180 -10.94 5.92 -9.66
N TYR A 181 -9.83 6.06 -8.95
CA TYR A 181 -9.36 5.09 -7.96
C TYR A 181 -10.33 4.94 -6.79
N VAL A 182 -10.85 6.05 -6.28
CA VAL A 182 -11.90 6.01 -5.24
C VAL A 182 -13.10 5.19 -5.73
N ARG A 183 -13.57 5.40 -6.96
CA ARG A 183 -14.68 4.60 -7.53
C ARG A 183 -14.30 3.14 -7.71
N ILE A 184 -13.10 2.84 -8.21
CA ILE A 184 -12.62 1.47 -8.40
C ILE A 184 -12.65 0.71 -7.07
N PHE A 185 -11.98 1.21 -6.04
CA PHE A 185 -11.88 0.52 -4.76
C PHE A 185 -13.21 0.43 -4.01
N THR A 186 -14.08 1.43 -4.17
CA THR A 186 -15.46 1.38 -3.66
C THR A 186 -16.26 0.27 -4.34
N ARG A 187 -16.21 0.19 -5.68
CA ARG A 187 -16.90 -0.88 -6.45
C ARG A 187 -16.35 -2.27 -6.17
N LEU A 188 -15.06 -2.37 -5.81
CA LEU A 188 -14.44 -3.62 -5.39
C LEU A 188 -14.87 -4.05 -3.97
N GLY A 189 -15.62 -3.21 -3.25
CA GLY A 189 -16.10 -3.50 -1.89
C GLY A 189 -15.01 -3.46 -0.82
N LEU A 190 -13.95 -2.67 -1.03
CA LEU A 190 -12.82 -2.56 -0.10
C LEU A 190 -13.00 -1.40 0.88
N ASP A 191 -12.63 -1.61 2.13
CA ASP A 191 -12.40 -0.53 3.09
C ASP A 191 -10.97 -0.02 2.91
N PHE A 192 -10.84 1.22 2.43
CA PHE A 192 -9.54 1.79 2.07
C PHE A 192 -9.38 3.23 2.53
N ARG A 193 -8.13 3.68 2.57
CA ARG A 193 -7.75 5.08 2.77
C ARG A 193 -6.80 5.52 1.66
N ALA A 194 -7.04 6.71 1.13
CA ALA A 194 -6.05 7.42 0.31
C ALA A 194 -5.14 8.22 1.24
N VAL A 195 -3.85 7.96 1.17
CA VAL A 195 -2.87 8.56 2.07
C VAL A 195 -1.83 9.35 1.29
N ALA A 196 -1.44 10.51 1.80
CA ALA A 196 -0.32 11.26 1.25
C ALA A 196 0.98 10.46 1.44
N ALA A 197 1.77 10.33 0.38
CA ALA A 197 2.96 9.50 0.35
C ALA A 197 4.19 10.25 -0.19
N ASP A 198 5.36 9.68 0.03
CA ASP A 198 6.61 10.13 -0.60
C ASP A 198 6.77 9.49 -1.98
N ASN A 199 7.31 10.23 -2.93
CA ASN A 199 7.45 9.77 -4.31
C ASN A 199 8.60 8.77 -4.52
N GLY A 200 9.49 8.58 -3.57
CA GLY A 200 10.61 7.65 -3.63
C GLY A 200 11.48 7.79 -4.89
N SER A 201 11.96 6.68 -5.41
CA SER A 201 12.82 6.63 -6.60
C SER A 201 12.11 7.02 -7.91
N ILE A 202 10.77 6.96 -7.93
CA ILE A 202 9.99 7.36 -9.10
C ILE A 202 10.09 8.87 -9.34
N GLY A 203 10.16 9.66 -8.25
CA GLY A 203 10.30 11.12 -8.25
C GLY A 203 9.01 11.84 -8.56
N GLY A 204 9.09 13.16 -8.67
CA GLY A 204 7.93 14.03 -8.88
C GLY A 204 7.60 14.88 -7.65
N SER A 205 6.44 15.58 -7.67
CA SER A 205 6.09 16.61 -6.69
C SER A 205 4.99 16.24 -5.69
N GLY A 206 4.38 15.07 -5.81
CA GLY A 206 3.33 14.61 -4.89
C GLY A 206 2.75 13.27 -5.32
N SER A 207 2.28 12.52 -4.34
CA SER A 207 1.62 11.24 -4.58
C SER A 207 0.61 10.90 -3.49
N HIS A 208 -0.33 10.01 -3.82
CA HIS A 208 -1.22 9.35 -2.86
C HIS A 208 -1.19 7.85 -3.10
N GLU A 209 -1.06 7.13 -2.01
CA GLU A 209 -1.24 5.69 -1.96
C GLU A 209 -2.66 5.34 -1.53
N PHE A 210 -3.21 4.29 -2.10
CA PHE A 210 -4.50 3.73 -1.67
C PHE A 210 -4.22 2.44 -0.91
N HIS A 211 -4.52 2.45 0.37
CA HIS A 211 -4.31 1.35 1.29
C HIS A 211 -5.61 0.69 1.70
N VAL A 212 -5.69 -0.62 1.55
CA VAL A 212 -6.73 -1.45 2.15
C VAL A 212 -6.36 -1.68 3.61
N ILE A 213 -7.28 -1.39 4.50
CA ILE A 213 -7.06 -1.51 5.95
C ILE A 213 -7.07 -2.98 6.35
N ALA A 214 -5.93 -3.48 6.84
CA ALA A 214 -5.77 -4.86 7.28
C ALA A 214 -4.62 -4.97 8.29
N GLU A 215 -4.78 -5.79 9.33
CA GLU A 215 -3.75 -6.00 10.36
C GLU A 215 -2.44 -6.60 9.82
N THR A 216 -2.54 -7.34 8.72
CA THR A 216 -1.40 -7.95 8.02
C THR A 216 -0.72 -7.00 7.02
N GLY A 217 -1.18 -5.75 6.92
CA GLY A 217 -0.55 -4.73 6.10
C GLY A 217 0.91 -4.47 6.49
N GLU A 218 1.74 -4.09 5.52
CA GLU A 218 3.16 -3.82 5.75
C GLU A 218 3.41 -2.36 6.15
N ASP A 219 2.50 -1.44 5.80
CA ASP A 219 2.65 0.00 6.01
C ASP A 219 1.85 0.49 7.22
N ASP A 220 2.47 1.34 8.00
CA ASP A 220 1.82 2.04 9.11
C ASP A 220 1.21 3.35 8.60
N ILE A 221 -0.11 3.49 8.78
CA ILE A 221 -0.89 4.63 8.33
C ILE A 221 -1.39 5.42 9.52
N ALA A 222 -1.04 6.70 9.55
CA ALA A 222 -1.60 7.67 10.48
C ALA A 222 -2.89 8.24 9.90
N TYR A 223 -3.99 8.16 10.61
CA TYR A 223 -5.28 8.70 10.19
C TYR A 223 -6.02 9.34 11.36
N CYS A 224 -6.94 10.23 11.05
CA CYS A 224 -7.82 10.83 12.05
C CYS A 224 -9.22 10.20 11.93
N PRO A 225 -9.72 9.50 12.99
CA PRO A 225 -11.04 8.87 12.93
C PRO A 225 -12.21 9.83 12.72
N THR A 226 -12.01 11.12 13.02
CA THR A 226 -13.04 12.16 12.95
C THR A 226 -12.92 13.09 11.73
N SER A 227 -12.00 12.78 10.80
CA SER A 227 -11.81 13.55 9.57
C SER A 227 -11.31 12.67 8.41
N GLU A 228 -11.12 13.28 7.24
CA GLU A 228 -10.54 12.62 6.06
C GLU A 228 -9.00 12.54 6.08
N PHE A 229 -8.35 13.06 7.14
CA PHE A 229 -6.90 13.05 7.21
C PHE A 229 -6.37 11.61 7.26
N ALA A 230 -5.48 11.28 6.34
CA ALA A 230 -4.67 10.07 6.36
C ALA A 230 -3.34 10.33 5.64
N ALA A 231 -2.26 9.79 6.19
CA ALA A 231 -0.92 9.86 5.60
C ALA A 231 -0.11 8.63 6.03
N ASN A 232 0.86 8.22 5.21
CA ASN A 232 1.89 7.30 5.68
C ASN A 232 2.60 7.93 6.88
N VAL A 233 2.90 7.12 7.91
CA VAL A 233 3.56 7.61 9.15
C VAL A 233 4.84 8.39 8.84
N GLU A 234 5.57 7.97 7.80
CA GLU A 234 6.80 8.65 7.37
C GLU A 234 6.55 10.03 6.71
N ALA A 235 5.36 10.24 6.15
CA ALA A 235 4.97 11.49 5.49
C ALA A 235 4.13 12.42 6.39
N ALA A 236 3.48 11.89 7.42
CA ALA A 236 2.56 12.62 8.27
C ALA A 236 3.26 13.75 9.04
N GLU A 237 2.72 14.98 8.95
CA GLU A 237 3.22 16.11 9.71
C GLU A 237 3.01 15.88 11.22
N ALA A 238 4.07 16.09 12.01
CA ALA A 238 4.00 16.03 13.46
C ALA A 238 3.88 17.43 14.04
N LEU A 239 2.73 17.74 14.63
CA LEU A 239 2.51 19.00 15.32
C LEU A 239 3.24 19.01 16.68
N PRO A 240 3.62 20.19 17.22
CA PRO A 240 4.15 20.29 18.56
C PRO A 240 3.09 19.85 19.57
N LEU A 241 3.50 19.07 20.57
CA LEU A 241 2.59 18.60 21.64
C LEU A 241 2.43 19.62 22.75
N LEU A 242 3.27 20.65 22.78
CA LEU A 242 3.26 21.76 23.73
C LEU A 242 3.00 23.04 22.93
N ALA A 243 1.95 23.78 23.29
CA ALA A 243 1.60 25.02 22.61
C ALA A 243 2.58 26.16 22.93
N GLU A 244 3.02 26.23 24.18
CA GLU A 244 3.94 27.26 24.68
C GLU A 244 4.98 26.64 25.60
N ARG A 245 6.14 27.31 25.65
CA ARG A 245 7.23 26.93 26.56
C ARG A 245 6.92 27.49 27.96
N ALA A 246 6.89 26.59 28.94
CA ALA A 246 6.76 27.01 30.34
C ALA A 246 8.04 27.74 30.82
N ALA A 247 7.89 28.64 31.78
CA ALA A 247 9.04 29.29 32.42
C ALA A 247 9.92 28.25 33.13
N PRO A 248 11.27 28.43 33.14
CA PRO A 248 12.18 27.58 33.87
C PRO A 248 11.81 27.51 35.36
N ALA A 249 11.67 26.29 35.91
CA ALA A 249 11.36 26.05 37.32
C ALA A 249 12.51 25.38 38.07
N GLU A 250 13.47 24.80 37.34
CA GLU A 250 14.61 24.06 37.92
C GLU A 250 15.92 24.70 37.50
N ASP A 251 16.92 24.65 38.39
CA ASP A 251 18.30 25.03 38.04
C ASP A 251 18.97 23.91 37.25
N MET A 252 19.79 24.29 36.29
CA MET A 252 20.63 23.37 35.55
C MET A 252 21.62 22.68 36.47
N LYS A 253 21.62 21.32 36.48
CA LYS A 253 22.50 20.53 37.35
C LYS A 253 23.01 19.28 36.66
N LYS A 254 24.32 19.05 36.71
CA LYS A 254 24.94 17.78 36.33
C LYS A 254 24.63 16.72 37.39
N THR A 255 24.10 15.60 36.99
CA THR A 255 23.61 14.53 37.87
C THR A 255 24.17 13.18 37.45
N ALA A 256 24.63 12.39 38.41
CA ALA A 256 25.14 11.04 38.14
C ALA A 256 24.00 10.08 37.74
N THR A 257 24.24 9.37 36.65
CA THR A 257 23.30 8.35 36.11
C THR A 257 24.06 7.08 35.73
N PRO A 258 24.67 6.40 36.69
CA PRO A 258 25.60 5.31 36.43
C PRO A 258 24.97 4.15 35.67
N GLY A 259 25.55 3.77 34.52
CA GLY A 259 25.10 2.70 33.66
C GLY A 259 23.78 2.96 32.93
N LYS A 260 23.27 4.21 32.93
CA LYS A 260 22.00 4.58 32.31
C LYS A 260 22.23 5.44 31.06
N ALA A 261 22.12 4.84 29.89
CA ALA A 261 22.33 5.50 28.60
C ALA A 261 21.03 5.76 27.82
N LYS A 262 20.00 4.94 28.05
CA LYS A 262 18.70 5.06 27.38
C LYS A 262 17.78 6.01 28.15
N CYS A 263 16.98 6.79 27.40
CA CYS A 263 16.03 7.75 28.00
C CYS A 263 15.11 7.13 29.05
N GLU A 264 14.58 5.95 28.81
CA GLU A 264 13.72 5.22 29.74
C GLU A 264 14.44 4.90 31.05
N ALA A 265 15.68 4.42 30.96
CA ALA A 265 16.47 4.08 32.14
C ALA A 265 16.91 5.32 32.94
N VAL A 266 17.17 6.44 32.26
CA VAL A 266 17.46 7.73 32.89
C VAL A 266 16.22 8.28 33.61
N ALA A 267 15.06 8.26 32.93
CA ALA A 267 13.78 8.69 33.51
C ALA A 267 13.42 7.90 34.75
N GLU A 268 13.58 6.58 34.73
CA GLU A 268 13.35 5.69 35.87
C GLU A 268 14.30 6.02 37.04
N LEU A 269 15.61 6.16 36.79
CA LEU A 269 16.58 6.47 37.83
C LEU A 269 16.33 7.83 38.50
N LEU A 270 15.98 8.84 37.69
CA LEU A 270 15.71 10.19 38.16
C LEU A 270 14.29 10.38 38.69
N ASN A 271 13.44 9.37 38.59
CA ASN A 271 12.02 9.39 38.94
C ASN A 271 11.28 10.58 38.30
N ILE A 272 11.45 10.74 37.00
CA ILE A 272 10.82 11.76 36.16
C ILE A 272 10.06 11.13 35.00
N PRO A 273 9.07 11.83 34.41
CA PRO A 273 8.44 11.37 33.17
C PRO A 273 9.45 11.23 32.04
N LEU A 274 9.27 10.19 31.18
CA LEU A 274 10.11 9.96 29.99
C LEU A 274 10.09 11.17 29.07
N GLU A 275 8.97 11.86 28.99
CA GLU A 275 8.73 13.06 28.19
C GLU A 275 9.62 14.26 28.58
N ARG A 276 10.28 14.21 29.74
CA ARG A 276 11.28 15.23 30.14
C ARG A 276 12.68 14.95 29.63
N THR A 277 12.93 13.75 29.11
CA THR A 277 14.25 13.38 28.56
C THR A 277 14.37 13.73 27.10
N ILE A 278 15.60 13.93 26.63
CA ILE A 278 15.92 14.18 25.23
C ILE A 278 16.71 13.01 24.67
N LYS A 279 16.25 12.50 23.53
CA LYS A 279 16.97 11.55 22.69
C LYS A 279 17.84 12.34 21.70
N SER A 280 19.15 12.19 21.81
CA SER A 280 20.14 12.83 20.96
C SER A 280 20.56 11.89 19.83
N VAL A 281 20.28 12.26 18.59
CA VAL A 281 20.68 11.52 17.39
C VAL A 281 21.74 12.32 16.64
N VAL A 282 22.87 11.69 16.33
CA VAL A 282 23.99 12.36 15.67
C VAL A 282 24.11 11.91 14.23
N LEU A 283 23.99 12.85 13.32
CA LEU A 283 24.14 12.67 11.89
C LEU A 283 25.43 13.33 11.39
N ALA A 284 25.94 12.85 10.26
CA ALA A 284 27.09 13.41 9.57
C ALA A 284 26.79 13.62 8.09
N THR A 285 27.25 14.72 7.54
CA THR A 285 27.23 14.98 6.09
C THR A 285 28.65 15.18 5.59
N GLU A 286 28.97 14.51 4.47
CA GLU A 286 30.30 14.53 3.88
C GLU A 286 30.62 15.89 3.23
N ASN A 287 31.85 16.32 3.36
CA ASN A 287 32.37 17.50 2.67
C ASN A 287 33.57 17.07 1.79
N GLU A 288 33.61 17.51 0.55
CA GLU A 288 34.74 17.22 -0.35
C GLU A 288 36.04 17.80 0.22
N GLY A 289 36.98 16.91 0.59
CA GLY A 289 38.29 17.27 1.06
C GLY A 289 38.36 17.91 2.47
N ALA A 290 37.26 17.84 3.23
CA ALA A 290 37.18 18.36 4.61
C ALA A 290 36.51 17.35 5.55
N PRO A 291 36.67 17.48 6.88
CA PRO A 291 35.96 16.67 7.85
C PRO A 291 34.42 16.79 7.66
N ALA A 292 33.71 15.71 7.95
CA ALA A 292 32.25 15.70 7.90
C ALA A 292 31.61 16.75 8.83
N THR A 293 30.51 17.35 8.40
CA THR A 293 29.73 18.24 9.26
C THR A 293 28.89 17.42 10.20
N ILE A 294 28.94 17.71 11.50
CA ILE A 294 28.18 16.98 12.52
C ILE A 294 26.92 17.73 12.91
N TRP A 295 25.82 16.97 12.99
CA TRP A 295 24.50 17.45 13.32
C TRP A 295 23.97 16.71 14.55
N LEU A 296 23.41 17.43 15.50
CA LEU A 296 22.73 16.88 16.67
C LEU A 296 21.24 17.14 16.54
N LEU A 297 20.48 16.09 16.30
CA LEU A 297 19.03 16.16 16.23
C LEU A 297 18.45 15.76 17.61
N MET A 298 17.63 16.64 18.16
CA MET A 298 17.08 16.49 19.50
C MET A 298 15.59 16.17 19.42
N LEU A 299 15.24 14.99 19.93
CA LEU A 299 13.87 14.47 19.99
C LEU A 299 13.48 14.28 21.46
N ARG A 300 12.18 14.37 21.76
CA ARG A 300 11.69 13.96 23.08
C ARG A 300 11.97 12.47 23.30
N GLY A 301 12.25 12.05 24.52
CA GLY A 301 12.75 10.71 24.82
C GLY A 301 11.87 9.56 24.36
N ASP A 302 10.57 9.79 24.25
CA ASP A 302 9.58 8.83 23.76
C ASP A 302 9.33 8.92 22.24
N HIS A 303 10.03 9.81 21.50
CA HIS A 303 9.90 9.99 20.07
C HIS A 303 11.05 9.34 19.28
N ASP A 304 10.78 9.04 18.00
CA ASP A 304 11.75 8.46 17.08
C ASP A 304 11.98 9.38 15.88
N LEU A 305 13.24 9.38 15.41
CA LEU A 305 13.65 10.16 14.25
C LEU A 305 12.92 9.66 12.99
N ASN A 306 12.44 10.60 12.20
CA ASN A 306 12.01 10.37 10.85
C ASN A 306 13.14 10.76 9.88
N GLU A 307 13.84 9.76 9.34
CA GLU A 307 14.99 9.98 8.45
C GLU A 307 14.60 10.66 7.14
N ILE A 308 13.38 10.39 6.62
CA ILE A 308 12.86 11.01 5.39
C ILE A 308 12.65 12.50 5.59
N LYS A 309 12.08 12.91 6.72
CA LYS A 309 11.92 14.32 7.07
C LYS A 309 13.27 15.00 7.30
N ALA A 310 14.18 14.33 8.00
CA ALA A 310 15.54 14.85 8.25
C ALA A 310 16.30 15.08 6.94
N ALA A 311 16.22 14.16 5.97
CA ALA A 311 16.86 14.29 4.67
C ALA A 311 16.37 15.47 3.83
N LYS A 312 15.16 15.98 4.10
CA LYS A 312 14.59 17.15 3.42
C LYS A 312 15.07 18.49 3.98
N LEU A 313 15.76 18.46 5.12
CA LEU A 313 16.28 19.69 5.73
C LEU A 313 17.53 20.20 5.00
N PRO A 314 17.73 21.53 4.96
CA PRO A 314 18.92 22.13 4.37
C PRO A 314 20.21 21.57 4.99
N GLY A 315 21.10 21.07 4.14
CA GLY A 315 22.39 20.50 4.55
C GLY A 315 22.36 19.01 4.92
N LEU A 316 21.17 18.38 4.97
CA LEU A 316 21.01 16.98 5.37
C LEU A 316 20.58 16.02 4.24
N ALA A 317 20.54 16.47 2.99
CA ALA A 317 20.03 15.66 1.86
C ALA A 317 20.70 14.27 1.70
N ASN A 318 21.99 14.15 2.04
CA ASN A 318 22.77 12.91 1.94
C ASN A 318 23.45 12.59 3.26
N PHE A 319 22.73 12.70 4.37
CA PHE A 319 23.28 12.38 5.66
C PHE A 319 23.52 10.86 5.82
N ARG A 320 24.39 10.53 6.71
CA ARG A 320 24.55 9.22 7.33
C ARG A 320 24.56 9.33 8.85
N MET A 321 24.39 8.22 9.54
CA MET A 321 24.67 8.21 10.98
C MET A 321 26.15 8.51 11.22
N ALA A 322 26.44 9.32 12.22
CA ALA A 322 27.83 9.58 12.60
C ALA A 322 28.49 8.31 13.15
N THR A 323 29.76 8.12 12.84
CA THR A 323 30.54 7.01 13.39
C THR A 323 30.88 7.28 14.86
N GLU A 324 31.16 6.22 15.62
CA GLU A 324 31.53 6.35 17.03
C GLU A 324 32.81 7.24 17.19
N ALA A 325 33.74 7.14 16.26
CA ALA A 325 34.95 7.99 16.27
C ALA A 325 34.60 9.48 16.11
N GLU A 326 33.72 9.83 15.19
CA GLU A 326 33.23 11.21 15.00
C GLU A 326 32.49 11.72 16.24
N ILE A 327 31.67 10.86 16.86
CA ILE A 327 30.94 11.18 18.09
C ILE A 327 31.92 11.45 19.22
N VAL A 328 32.89 10.56 19.47
CA VAL A 328 33.90 10.73 20.53
C VAL A 328 34.75 11.99 20.28
N GLU A 329 35.14 12.25 19.05
CA GLU A 329 35.90 13.44 18.69
C GLU A 329 35.11 14.74 18.93
N THR A 330 33.82 14.72 18.66
CA THR A 330 32.94 15.90 18.74
C THR A 330 32.39 16.13 20.14
N PHE A 331 31.96 15.08 20.82
CA PHE A 331 31.31 15.18 22.14
C PHE A 331 32.22 14.80 23.31
N GLY A 332 33.25 14.03 23.06
CA GLY A 332 34.19 13.57 24.11
C GLY A 332 33.74 12.32 24.84
N THR A 333 32.69 11.67 24.41
CA THR A 333 32.08 10.50 25.02
C THR A 333 31.55 9.56 23.95
N PRO A 334 31.45 8.24 24.20
CA PRO A 334 30.74 7.33 23.31
C PRO A 334 29.23 7.61 23.31
N PRO A 335 28.46 7.06 22.35
CA PRO A 335 27.01 7.18 22.31
C PRO A 335 26.36 6.77 23.64
N GLY A 336 25.24 7.46 23.99
CA GLY A 336 24.45 7.18 25.19
C GLY A 336 24.41 8.32 26.22
N TYR A 337 25.33 9.25 26.14
CA TYR A 337 25.47 10.38 27.09
C TYR A 337 25.57 11.73 26.37
N LEU A 338 25.04 11.82 25.15
CA LEU A 338 25.24 12.96 24.26
C LEU A 338 24.27 14.10 24.57
N GLY A 339 24.78 15.32 24.53
CA GLY A 339 24.00 16.54 24.70
C GLY A 339 24.62 17.75 24.02
N PRO A 340 23.86 18.86 23.91
CA PRO A 340 24.31 20.07 23.21
C PRO A 340 25.28 20.93 24.03
N ILE A 341 25.45 20.65 25.33
CA ILE A 341 26.28 21.48 26.26
C ILE A 341 27.67 20.87 26.41
N GLY A 342 28.71 21.68 26.22
CA GLY A 342 30.09 21.27 26.47
C GLY A 342 30.66 20.33 25.39
N THR A 343 30.24 20.46 24.15
CA THR A 343 30.83 19.75 23.00
C THR A 343 32.29 20.20 22.76
N LYS A 344 33.15 19.28 22.34
CA LYS A 344 34.57 19.59 22.02
C LYS A 344 34.76 20.28 20.69
N LYS A 345 33.80 20.06 19.74
CA LYS A 345 33.80 20.70 18.43
C LYS A 345 32.42 21.32 18.18
N PRO A 346 32.30 22.30 17.26
CA PRO A 346 31.02 22.87 16.87
C PRO A 346 30.09 21.81 16.31
N VAL A 347 28.82 21.91 16.68
CA VAL A 347 27.73 21.00 16.27
C VAL A 347 26.54 21.84 15.82
N ASN A 348 25.94 21.47 14.70
CA ASN A 348 24.67 22.04 14.27
C ASN A 348 23.53 21.35 15.02
N VAL A 349 22.77 22.11 15.80
CA VAL A 349 21.68 21.58 16.63
C VAL A 349 20.34 21.86 15.96
N ILE A 350 19.52 20.81 15.81
CA ILE A 350 18.15 20.90 15.35
C ILE A 350 17.25 20.26 16.40
N ALA A 351 16.26 20.99 16.86
CA ALA A 351 15.27 20.50 17.81
C ALA A 351 13.96 20.18 17.11
N ASP A 352 13.34 19.05 17.45
CA ASP A 352 11.96 18.78 17.08
C ASP A 352 11.04 19.88 17.61
N ARG A 353 9.93 20.13 16.91
CA ARG A 353 8.93 21.15 17.30
C ARG A 353 8.47 21.02 18.76
N THR A 354 8.29 19.79 19.26
CA THR A 354 7.94 19.56 20.67
C THR A 354 9.08 19.91 21.60
N VAL A 355 10.31 19.53 21.27
CA VAL A 355 11.51 19.82 22.06
C VAL A 355 11.77 21.31 22.17
N ALA A 356 11.53 22.07 21.11
CA ALA A 356 11.67 23.52 21.12
C ALA A 356 10.75 24.22 22.14
N ASN A 357 9.63 23.59 22.52
CA ASN A 357 8.67 24.09 23.51
C ASN A 357 8.82 23.44 24.90
N MET A 358 9.85 22.60 25.11
CA MET A 358 10.11 21.99 26.41
C MET A 358 10.87 22.94 27.34
N SER A 359 10.65 22.77 28.64
CA SER A 359 11.38 23.41 29.74
C SER A 359 11.89 22.36 30.71
N ASP A 360 12.96 22.68 31.43
CA ASP A 360 13.54 21.83 32.48
C ASP A 360 13.84 20.40 32.00
N PHE A 361 14.31 20.24 30.76
CA PHE A 361 14.55 18.95 30.13
C PHE A 361 15.92 18.35 30.51
N VAL A 362 16.06 17.06 30.26
CA VAL A 362 17.26 16.29 30.60
C VAL A 362 18.01 15.90 29.32
N VAL A 363 19.30 16.21 29.28
CA VAL A 363 20.20 15.86 28.18
C VAL A 363 21.43 15.11 28.69
N GLY A 364 22.14 14.41 27.80
CA GLY A 364 23.46 13.85 28.14
C GLY A 364 24.46 14.94 28.49
N ALA A 365 25.35 14.64 29.43
CA ALA A 365 26.40 15.58 29.91
C ALA A 365 27.69 15.54 29.08
N ASN A 366 27.74 14.79 27.97
CA ASN A 366 28.95 14.49 27.22
C ASN A 366 30.06 13.85 28.08
N GLU A 367 29.65 13.11 29.09
CA GLU A 367 30.50 12.36 30.00
C GLU A 367 29.76 11.06 30.40
N VAL A 368 30.49 9.94 30.37
CA VAL A 368 29.97 8.63 30.76
C VAL A 368 29.37 8.69 32.16
N ASP A 369 28.17 8.11 32.31
CA ASP A 369 27.42 8.02 33.58
C ASP A 369 26.92 9.36 34.14
N TYR A 370 26.81 10.41 33.30
CA TYR A 370 26.25 11.69 33.70
C TYR A 370 25.23 12.26 32.69
N HIS A 371 24.20 12.89 33.26
CA HIS A 371 23.22 13.73 32.53
C HIS A 371 23.10 15.10 33.17
N ILE A 372 22.58 16.06 32.42
CA ILE A 372 22.25 17.40 32.91
C ILE A 372 20.75 17.53 32.98
N ILE A 373 20.22 17.85 34.15
CA ILE A 373 18.80 18.11 34.42
C ILE A 373 18.52 19.61 34.46
N GLY A 374 17.28 20.00 34.32
CA GLY A 374 16.85 21.41 34.44
C GLY A 374 17.35 22.30 33.31
N VAL A 375 17.58 21.74 32.10
CA VAL A 375 18.09 22.49 30.93
C VAL A 375 16.96 23.27 30.28
N ASN A 376 17.23 24.52 29.91
CA ASN A 376 16.28 25.41 29.29
C ASN A 376 16.87 26.18 28.12
N TRP A 377 16.08 26.32 27.05
CA TRP A 377 16.38 27.19 25.93
C TRP A 377 16.36 28.67 26.35
N GLY A 378 17.24 29.47 25.77
CA GLY A 378 17.36 30.91 26.05
C GLY A 378 18.09 31.24 27.35
N ARG A 379 18.19 30.31 28.31
CA ARG A 379 18.96 30.45 29.55
C ARG A 379 20.28 29.69 29.49
N ASP A 380 20.22 28.41 29.19
CA ASP A 380 21.41 27.49 29.24
C ASP A 380 21.92 27.18 27.84
N LEU A 381 21.06 27.26 26.84
CA LEU A 381 21.30 27.03 25.43
C LEU A 381 20.71 28.17 24.60
N PRO A 382 21.31 28.48 23.45
CA PRO A 382 20.70 29.41 22.49
C PRO A 382 19.38 28.81 21.97
N GLU A 383 18.49 29.68 21.42
CA GLU A 383 17.29 29.20 20.76
C GLU A 383 17.65 28.24 19.61
N PRO A 384 16.97 27.09 19.48
CA PRO A 384 17.33 26.08 18.50
C PRO A 384 16.83 26.41 17.10
N VAL A 385 17.44 25.81 16.10
CA VAL A 385 16.79 25.61 14.80
C VAL A 385 15.71 24.55 14.99
N VAL A 386 14.47 24.88 14.59
CA VAL A 386 13.29 24.03 14.83
C VAL A 386 12.82 23.39 13.54
N ALA A 387 12.57 22.09 13.57
CA ALA A 387 12.01 21.36 12.44
C ALA A 387 11.10 20.22 12.89
N ASP A 388 10.23 19.78 11.98
CA ASP A 388 9.49 18.53 12.13
C ASP A 388 10.42 17.38 11.71
N ILE A 389 10.93 16.62 12.68
CA ILE A 389 11.90 15.54 12.46
C ILE A 389 11.51 14.21 13.09
N ARG A 390 10.30 14.08 13.61
CA ARG A 390 9.83 12.85 14.26
C ARG A 390 8.73 12.14 13.49
N ASN A 391 8.57 10.87 13.75
CA ASN A 391 7.37 10.14 13.38
C ASN A 391 6.19 10.58 14.26
N VAL A 392 5.01 10.61 13.67
CA VAL A 392 3.77 10.76 14.44
C VAL A 392 3.50 9.50 15.25
N LYS A 393 2.74 9.65 16.33
CA LYS A 393 2.30 8.56 17.20
C LYS A 393 0.78 8.60 17.38
N LYS A 394 0.23 7.45 17.74
CA LYS A 394 -1.16 7.37 18.20
C LYS A 394 -1.40 8.33 19.35
N GLY A 395 -2.45 9.13 19.24
CA GLY A 395 -2.81 10.17 20.21
C GLY A 395 -2.22 11.55 19.93
N ASP A 396 -1.34 11.70 18.94
CA ASP A 396 -0.88 13.01 18.49
C ASP A 396 -2.04 13.84 17.92
N PRO A 397 -2.01 15.17 18.00
CA PRO A 397 -3.00 16.00 17.34
C PRO A 397 -2.93 15.81 15.83
N SER A 398 -4.09 15.70 15.19
CA SER A 398 -4.17 15.61 13.74
C SER A 398 -3.77 16.95 13.09
N PRO A 399 -2.97 16.93 12.01
CA PRO A 399 -2.53 18.14 11.32
C PRO A 399 -3.66 19.03 10.80
N ASP A 400 -4.83 18.47 10.52
CA ASP A 400 -6.03 19.19 10.09
C ASP A 400 -6.82 19.85 11.24
N GLY A 401 -6.37 19.65 12.49
CA GLY A 401 -7.00 20.22 13.68
C GLY A 401 -8.35 19.63 14.07
N LYS A 402 -8.75 18.50 13.47
CA LYS A 402 -10.09 17.92 13.64
C LYS A 402 -10.14 16.71 14.58
N GLY A 403 -9.08 16.42 15.29
CA GLY A 403 -9.04 15.31 16.22
C GLY A 403 -7.62 14.85 16.54
N VAL A 404 -7.50 13.59 16.91
CA VAL A 404 -6.23 12.94 17.22
C VAL A 404 -5.94 11.80 16.24
N ILE A 405 -4.67 11.53 16.04
CA ILE A 405 -4.18 10.46 15.15
C ILE A 405 -4.40 9.10 15.82
N ASP A 406 -4.92 8.17 15.05
CA ASP A 406 -4.79 6.74 15.27
C ASP A 406 -3.88 6.13 14.20
N ILE A 407 -3.34 4.94 14.47
CA ILE A 407 -2.46 4.24 13.54
C ILE A 407 -3.06 2.87 13.23
N CYS A 408 -3.16 2.57 11.93
CA CYS A 408 -3.55 1.26 11.45
C CYS A 408 -2.53 0.73 10.45
N ARG A 409 -2.64 -0.55 10.11
CA ARG A 409 -1.84 -1.15 9.05
C ARG A 409 -2.63 -1.17 7.75
N GLY A 410 -1.92 -0.97 6.65
CA GLY A 410 -2.48 -0.92 5.32
C GLY A 410 -1.72 -1.77 4.32
N ILE A 411 -2.46 -2.25 3.32
CA ILE A 411 -1.95 -2.92 2.15
C ILE A 411 -2.07 -1.97 0.97
N GLU A 412 -0.96 -1.51 0.43
CA GLU A 412 -0.95 -0.64 -0.75
C GLU A 412 -1.47 -1.41 -1.98
N VAL A 413 -2.60 -0.99 -2.52
CA VAL A 413 -3.23 -1.58 -3.70
C VAL A 413 -3.20 -0.69 -4.93
N GLY A 414 -2.96 0.61 -4.74
CA GLY A 414 -2.86 1.57 -5.82
C GLY A 414 -2.04 2.78 -5.42
N HIS A 415 -1.46 3.46 -6.42
CA HIS A 415 -0.63 4.65 -6.21
C HIS A 415 -0.79 5.59 -7.40
N VAL A 416 -0.95 6.86 -7.11
CA VAL A 416 -1.06 7.94 -8.10
C VAL A 416 0.05 8.96 -7.90
N PHE A 417 0.78 9.30 -8.96
CA PHE A 417 1.97 10.17 -8.94
C PHE A 417 1.85 11.36 -9.87
N GLN A 418 2.35 12.51 -9.45
CA GLN A 418 2.68 13.63 -10.30
C GLN A 418 4.19 13.57 -10.62
N LEU A 419 4.56 13.11 -11.81
CA LEU A 419 5.96 12.94 -12.22
C LEU A 419 6.59 14.26 -12.72
N GLY A 420 5.77 15.20 -13.17
CA GLY A 420 6.25 16.41 -13.81
C GLY A 420 6.94 16.13 -15.14
N THR A 421 8.07 16.76 -15.38
CA THR A 421 8.85 16.65 -16.62
C THR A 421 10.06 15.71 -16.51
N LYS A 422 10.19 14.97 -15.41
CA LYS A 422 11.37 14.13 -15.15
C LYS A 422 11.74 13.20 -16.30
N TYR A 423 10.76 12.47 -16.84
CA TYR A 423 10.98 11.53 -17.95
C TYR A 423 10.96 12.23 -19.30
N SER A 424 10.05 13.16 -19.50
CA SER A 424 9.91 13.89 -20.76
C SER A 424 11.14 14.74 -21.07
N GLU A 425 11.76 15.38 -20.09
CA GLU A 425 13.03 16.10 -20.28
C GLU A 425 14.18 15.14 -20.55
N ALA A 426 14.35 14.10 -19.75
CA ALA A 426 15.43 13.12 -19.90
C ALA A 426 15.41 12.41 -21.27
N MET A 427 14.21 12.13 -21.79
CA MET A 427 14.00 11.41 -23.06
C MET A 427 13.61 12.34 -24.23
N ASN A 428 13.68 13.66 -24.03
CA ASN A 428 13.33 14.66 -25.04
C ASN A 428 11.92 14.46 -25.65
N ALA A 429 10.94 14.16 -24.79
CA ALA A 429 9.55 14.00 -25.18
C ALA A 429 8.85 15.36 -25.13
N THR A 430 8.90 16.11 -26.23
CA THR A 430 8.35 17.44 -26.39
C THR A 430 7.19 17.47 -27.36
N CYS A 431 6.29 18.45 -27.18
CA CYS A 431 5.28 18.82 -28.17
C CYS A 431 5.33 20.33 -28.41
N LEU A 432 4.79 20.79 -29.54
CA LEU A 432 4.71 22.21 -29.84
C LEU A 432 3.57 22.86 -29.03
N ASP A 433 3.89 23.96 -28.35
CA ASP A 433 2.93 24.79 -27.63
C ASP A 433 2.12 25.71 -28.59
N GLU A 434 1.25 26.55 -28.05
CA GLU A 434 0.41 27.49 -28.82
C GLU A 434 1.25 28.50 -29.63
N THR A 435 2.50 28.72 -29.24
CA THR A 435 3.44 29.62 -29.94
C THR A 435 4.34 28.91 -30.95
N GLY A 436 4.17 27.59 -31.13
CA GLY A 436 4.98 26.77 -31.99
C GLY A 436 6.36 26.40 -31.43
N LYS A 437 6.59 26.58 -30.12
CA LYS A 437 7.84 26.21 -29.44
C LYS A 437 7.73 24.82 -28.82
N PRO A 438 8.81 24.01 -28.89
CA PRO A 438 8.83 22.71 -28.23
C PRO A 438 8.85 22.87 -26.71
N ARG A 439 7.98 22.12 -26.02
CA ARG A 439 7.89 22.06 -24.56
C ARG A 439 7.88 20.59 -24.12
N PRO A 440 8.62 20.24 -23.03
CA PRO A 440 8.47 18.94 -22.40
C PRO A 440 7.03 18.74 -21.94
N MET A 441 6.50 17.54 -22.11
CA MET A 441 5.16 17.20 -21.63
C MET A 441 5.21 16.91 -20.14
N GLU A 442 4.20 17.38 -19.42
CA GLU A 442 4.00 17.04 -18.02
C GLU A 442 3.38 15.64 -17.90
N MET A 443 3.90 14.82 -16.99
CA MET A 443 3.51 13.42 -16.88
C MET A 443 2.98 13.08 -15.50
N GLY A 444 1.97 12.20 -15.47
CA GLY A 444 1.50 11.47 -14.29
C GLY A 444 1.61 9.97 -14.50
N CYS A 445 1.70 9.22 -13.41
CA CYS A 445 1.76 7.76 -13.41
C CYS A 445 0.81 7.20 -12.35
N TYR A 446 0.05 6.16 -12.71
CA TYR A 446 -1.07 5.68 -11.90
C TYR A 446 -1.14 4.16 -11.94
N GLY A 447 -0.73 3.49 -10.84
CA GLY A 447 -0.66 2.03 -10.75
C GLY A 447 -1.74 1.42 -9.86
N ILE A 448 -2.21 0.23 -10.23
CA ILE A 448 -3.07 -0.64 -9.40
C ILE A 448 -2.53 -2.07 -9.48
N GLY A 449 -2.25 -2.66 -8.32
CA GLY A 449 -1.86 -4.06 -8.22
C GLY A 449 -3.07 -4.99 -8.31
N VAL A 450 -3.45 -5.40 -9.52
CA VAL A 450 -4.66 -6.21 -9.76
C VAL A 450 -4.65 -7.50 -8.97
N THR A 451 -3.56 -8.25 -8.99
CA THR A 451 -3.44 -9.51 -8.27
C THR A 451 -3.35 -9.32 -6.75
N ARG A 452 -2.73 -8.22 -6.30
CA ARG A 452 -2.67 -7.86 -4.89
C ARG A 452 -4.05 -7.56 -4.30
N ILE A 453 -4.97 -7.00 -5.07
CA ILE A 453 -6.36 -6.72 -4.65
C ILE A 453 -7.05 -7.98 -4.15
N LEU A 454 -6.81 -9.14 -4.77
CA LEU A 454 -7.42 -10.40 -4.31
C LEU A 454 -6.97 -10.74 -2.88
N GLY A 455 -5.68 -10.65 -2.62
CA GLY A 455 -5.13 -10.86 -1.27
C GLY A 455 -5.68 -9.86 -0.27
N ALA A 456 -5.70 -8.57 -0.61
CA ALA A 456 -6.21 -7.51 0.25
C ALA A 456 -7.72 -7.68 0.57
N ALA A 457 -8.53 -8.06 -0.41
CA ALA A 457 -9.94 -8.34 -0.21
C ALA A 457 -10.18 -9.50 0.75
N ILE A 458 -9.35 -10.55 0.66
CA ILE A 458 -9.43 -11.70 1.56
C ILE A 458 -9.00 -11.31 2.98
N GLU A 459 -7.93 -10.53 3.14
CA GLU A 459 -7.46 -10.07 4.46
C GLU A 459 -8.54 -9.28 5.23
N GLN A 460 -9.46 -8.62 4.53
CA GLN A 460 -10.62 -7.94 5.14
C GLN A 460 -11.84 -8.83 5.30
N ASN A 461 -11.94 -9.93 4.56
CA ASN A 461 -13.19 -10.68 4.41
C ASN A 461 -12.94 -12.19 4.44
N PHE A 462 -12.87 -12.76 5.62
CA PHE A 462 -12.74 -14.19 5.84
C PHE A 462 -13.35 -14.63 7.18
N ASP A 463 -13.54 -15.92 7.34
CA ASP A 463 -13.87 -16.59 8.61
C ASP A 463 -13.16 -17.96 8.70
N ASP A 464 -13.48 -18.73 9.72
CA ASP A 464 -12.89 -20.08 9.94
C ASP A 464 -13.19 -21.06 8.80
N LYS A 465 -14.26 -20.83 8.03
CA LYS A 465 -14.66 -21.68 6.91
C LYS A 465 -13.95 -21.33 5.60
N GLY A 466 -13.55 -20.08 5.42
CA GLY A 466 -12.86 -19.65 4.21
C GLY A 466 -13.06 -18.18 3.85
N ILE A 467 -13.01 -17.91 2.55
CA ILE A 467 -13.13 -16.57 1.98
C ILE A 467 -14.58 -16.07 2.06
N ILE A 468 -14.73 -14.76 2.24
CA ILE A 468 -16.03 -14.06 2.14
C ILE A 468 -15.90 -12.95 1.10
N TRP A 469 -16.08 -13.27 -0.17
CA TRP A 469 -15.88 -12.31 -1.25
C TRP A 469 -16.87 -11.14 -1.20
N PRO A 470 -16.40 -9.91 -1.51
CA PRO A 470 -17.28 -8.88 -2.05
C PRO A 470 -17.96 -9.41 -3.32
N GLU A 471 -19.26 -9.15 -3.48
CA GLU A 471 -20.05 -9.67 -4.60
C GLU A 471 -19.41 -9.40 -5.98
N SER A 472 -18.88 -8.20 -6.16
CA SER A 472 -18.32 -7.70 -7.42
C SER A 472 -17.13 -8.51 -7.96
N ILE A 473 -16.40 -9.22 -7.10
CA ILE A 473 -15.17 -9.95 -7.46
C ILE A 473 -15.20 -11.43 -7.08
N ALA A 474 -16.32 -11.92 -6.57
CA ALA A 474 -16.50 -13.33 -6.31
C ALA A 474 -16.33 -14.16 -7.61
N PRO A 475 -15.64 -15.31 -7.58
CA PRO A 475 -15.42 -16.13 -8.79
C PRO A 475 -16.71 -16.63 -9.41
N PHE A 476 -17.72 -16.87 -8.60
CA PHE A 476 -19.11 -17.09 -8.96
C PHE A 476 -20.00 -16.35 -7.96
N GLU A 477 -21.13 -15.83 -8.42
CA GLU A 477 -22.11 -15.15 -7.55
C GLU A 477 -23.00 -16.16 -6.82
N VAL A 478 -23.39 -17.21 -7.52
CA VAL A 478 -24.31 -18.23 -7.00
C VAL A 478 -23.77 -19.64 -7.27
N VAL A 479 -23.91 -20.52 -6.28
CA VAL A 479 -23.71 -21.95 -6.45
C VAL A 479 -25.02 -22.71 -6.20
N LEU A 480 -25.36 -23.61 -7.11
CA LEU A 480 -26.44 -24.57 -6.95
C LEU A 480 -25.90 -25.91 -6.48
N CYS A 481 -26.37 -26.39 -5.34
CA CYS A 481 -25.96 -27.63 -4.70
C CYS A 481 -27.13 -28.66 -4.73
N PRO A 482 -27.30 -29.43 -5.82
CA PRO A 482 -28.35 -30.45 -5.92
C PRO A 482 -27.93 -31.72 -5.16
N MET A 483 -28.75 -32.11 -4.20
CA MET A 483 -28.56 -33.33 -3.44
C MET A 483 -29.06 -34.54 -4.23
N GLY A 484 -28.15 -35.31 -4.81
CA GLY A 484 -28.49 -36.47 -5.63
C GLY A 484 -28.85 -36.13 -7.07
N TYR A 485 -28.11 -35.23 -7.70
CA TYR A 485 -28.27 -34.80 -9.10
C TYR A 485 -28.29 -35.98 -10.09
N ASP A 486 -27.51 -37.01 -9.83
CA ASP A 486 -27.39 -38.24 -10.62
C ASP A 486 -28.48 -39.30 -10.32
N ARG A 487 -29.22 -39.15 -9.21
CA ARG A 487 -30.13 -40.17 -8.68
C ARG A 487 -31.58 -39.76 -8.61
N SER A 488 -31.87 -38.45 -8.63
CA SER A 488 -33.21 -37.89 -8.58
C SER A 488 -33.51 -37.04 -9.80
N ASP A 489 -34.43 -37.46 -10.64
CA ASP A 489 -34.88 -36.70 -11.82
C ASP A 489 -35.47 -35.36 -11.40
N ALA A 490 -36.29 -35.35 -10.33
CA ALA A 490 -36.88 -34.11 -9.81
C ALA A 490 -35.84 -33.08 -9.38
N VAL A 491 -34.80 -33.52 -8.67
CA VAL A 491 -33.67 -32.63 -8.25
C VAL A 491 -32.92 -32.13 -9.46
N ARG A 492 -32.62 -33.00 -10.42
CA ARG A 492 -31.88 -32.62 -11.64
C ARG A 492 -32.67 -31.61 -12.47
N GLU A 493 -33.94 -31.87 -12.75
CA GLU A 493 -34.79 -30.99 -13.54
C GLU A 493 -34.93 -29.61 -12.88
N GLN A 494 -35.15 -29.56 -11.56
CA GLN A 494 -35.23 -28.30 -10.83
C GLN A 494 -33.90 -27.53 -10.80
N ALA A 495 -32.80 -28.23 -10.61
CA ALA A 495 -31.44 -27.61 -10.62
C ALA A 495 -31.10 -27.04 -12.01
N ASP A 496 -31.38 -27.79 -13.09
CA ASP A 496 -31.14 -27.34 -14.46
C ASP A 496 -32.05 -26.14 -14.82
N LYS A 497 -33.32 -26.14 -14.34
CA LYS A 497 -34.22 -25.01 -14.51
C LYS A 497 -33.71 -23.74 -13.82
N LEU A 498 -33.35 -23.84 -12.54
CA LEU A 498 -32.80 -22.72 -11.78
C LEU A 498 -31.51 -22.18 -12.43
N TYR A 499 -30.64 -23.09 -12.86
CA TYR A 499 -29.42 -22.71 -13.56
C TYR A 499 -29.74 -21.88 -14.81
N ALA A 500 -30.69 -22.34 -15.63
CA ALA A 500 -31.07 -21.62 -16.84
C ALA A 500 -31.71 -20.24 -16.54
N GLU A 501 -32.57 -20.14 -15.52
CA GLU A 501 -33.17 -18.88 -15.09
C GLU A 501 -32.16 -17.88 -14.59
N LEU A 502 -31.24 -18.30 -13.72
CA LEU A 502 -30.15 -17.44 -13.18
C LEU A 502 -29.20 -17.00 -14.29
N ALA A 503 -28.77 -17.92 -15.15
CA ALA A 503 -27.88 -17.59 -16.27
C ALA A 503 -28.55 -16.63 -17.28
N ALA A 504 -29.85 -16.81 -17.59
CA ALA A 504 -30.58 -15.90 -18.45
C ALA A 504 -30.73 -14.49 -17.87
N ALA A 505 -30.75 -14.37 -16.53
CA ALA A 505 -30.75 -13.08 -15.83
C ALA A 505 -29.35 -12.41 -15.73
N GLY A 506 -28.32 -13.05 -16.30
CA GLY A 506 -26.93 -12.55 -16.28
C GLY A 506 -26.16 -12.85 -14.98
N ILE A 507 -26.70 -13.74 -14.14
CA ILE A 507 -26.02 -14.16 -12.90
C ILE A 507 -24.90 -15.16 -13.23
N ASP A 508 -23.75 -14.95 -12.62
CA ASP A 508 -22.60 -15.84 -12.73
C ASP A 508 -22.77 -17.05 -11.80
N VAL A 509 -23.38 -18.10 -12.33
CA VAL A 509 -23.82 -19.28 -11.58
C VAL A 509 -23.01 -20.52 -11.93
N ILE A 510 -22.69 -21.32 -10.91
CA ILE A 510 -22.14 -22.67 -11.07
C ILE A 510 -23.10 -23.71 -10.49
N LEU A 511 -23.29 -24.80 -11.22
CA LEU A 511 -24.08 -25.98 -10.80
C LEU A 511 -23.12 -27.07 -10.37
N ASP A 512 -23.19 -27.51 -9.11
CA ASP A 512 -22.35 -28.58 -8.60
C ASP A 512 -22.97 -29.96 -8.88
N ASP A 513 -22.68 -30.48 -10.05
CA ASP A 513 -23.12 -31.76 -10.56
C ASP A 513 -22.11 -32.91 -10.33
N ARG A 514 -21.13 -32.74 -9.42
CA ARG A 514 -20.08 -33.74 -9.17
C ARG A 514 -20.57 -34.99 -8.41
N GLY A 515 -21.77 -34.94 -7.81
CA GLY A 515 -22.27 -36.03 -6.98
C GLY A 515 -21.56 -36.20 -5.63
N GLU A 516 -20.89 -35.16 -5.15
CA GLU A 516 -20.18 -35.16 -3.87
C GLU A 516 -21.15 -35.23 -2.68
N ARG A 517 -20.64 -35.69 -1.54
CA ARG A 517 -21.39 -35.65 -0.28
C ARG A 517 -21.67 -34.21 0.14
N PRO A 518 -22.84 -33.92 0.76
CA PRO A 518 -23.21 -32.55 1.15
C PRO A 518 -22.12 -31.81 1.94
N GLY A 519 -21.50 -32.47 2.92
CA GLY A 519 -20.43 -31.88 3.73
C GLY A 519 -19.19 -31.46 2.93
N VAL A 520 -18.80 -32.24 1.93
CA VAL A 520 -17.69 -31.92 1.03
C VAL A 520 -18.05 -30.76 0.12
N MET A 521 -19.25 -30.84 -0.49
CA MET A 521 -19.76 -29.84 -1.39
C MET A 521 -19.87 -28.46 -0.71
N PHE A 522 -20.44 -28.41 0.48
CA PHE A 522 -20.59 -27.17 1.23
C PHE A 522 -19.24 -26.60 1.69
N ALA A 523 -18.34 -27.47 2.18
CA ALA A 523 -17.01 -27.06 2.60
C ALA A 523 -16.19 -26.44 1.46
N ASP A 524 -16.27 -27.01 0.24
CA ASP A 524 -15.60 -26.46 -0.94
C ASP A 524 -16.09 -25.04 -1.26
N TRP A 525 -17.40 -24.84 -1.31
CA TRP A 525 -17.97 -23.56 -1.71
C TRP A 525 -17.91 -22.49 -0.61
N GLU A 526 -17.93 -22.88 0.67
CA GLU A 526 -17.66 -21.98 1.78
C GLU A 526 -16.19 -21.54 1.81
N LEU A 527 -15.26 -22.48 1.52
CA LEU A 527 -13.84 -22.17 1.41
C LEU A 527 -13.54 -21.21 0.25
N ILE A 528 -14.13 -21.47 -0.92
CA ILE A 528 -14.02 -20.61 -2.12
C ILE A 528 -14.68 -19.25 -1.87
N GLY A 529 -15.74 -19.21 -1.07
CA GLY A 529 -16.39 -17.98 -0.65
C GLY A 529 -17.48 -17.50 -1.61
N VAL A 530 -18.19 -18.40 -2.29
CA VAL A 530 -19.33 -18.01 -3.17
C VAL A 530 -20.42 -17.34 -2.34
N PRO A 531 -20.89 -16.14 -2.72
CA PRO A 531 -21.80 -15.35 -1.89
C PRO A 531 -23.16 -15.99 -1.62
N HIS A 532 -23.73 -16.69 -2.60
CA HIS A 532 -25.08 -17.24 -2.50
C HIS A 532 -25.09 -18.73 -2.81
N ARG A 533 -25.69 -19.52 -1.94
CA ARG A 533 -25.86 -20.97 -2.10
C ARG A 533 -27.33 -21.35 -2.07
N LEU A 534 -27.78 -22.10 -3.09
CA LEU A 534 -29.07 -22.75 -3.12
C LEU A 534 -28.89 -24.27 -3.07
N VAL A 535 -29.55 -24.92 -2.13
CA VAL A 535 -29.56 -26.37 -1.98
C VAL A 535 -30.90 -26.92 -2.47
N ILE A 536 -30.82 -27.87 -3.39
CA ILE A 536 -31.99 -28.53 -4.00
C ILE A 536 -32.00 -30.00 -3.54
N GLY A 537 -33.00 -30.41 -2.77
CA GLY A 537 -33.15 -31.76 -2.28
C GLY A 537 -34.55 -32.29 -2.43
N ASP A 538 -34.72 -33.62 -2.55
CA ASP A 538 -36.00 -34.27 -2.72
C ASP A 538 -37.06 -33.92 -1.68
N ARG A 539 -36.62 -33.83 -0.40
CA ARG A 539 -37.52 -33.48 0.69
C ARG A 539 -38.06 -32.05 0.54
N GLY A 540 -37.15 -31.10 0.27
CA GLY A 540 -37.52 -29.71 0.09
C GLY A 540 -38.45 -29.52 -1.11
N LEU A 541 -38.18 -30.23 -2.23
CA LEU A 541 -39.05 -30.17 -3.41
C LEU A 541 -40.45 -30.69 -3.14
N LYS A 542 -40.61 -31.74 -2.34
CA LYS A 542 -41.94 -32.24 -1.92
C LYS A 542 -42.74 -31.19 -1.13
N ASP A 543 -42.02 -30.37 -0.35
CA ASP A 543 -42.59 -29.28 0.44
C ASP A 543 -42.66 -27.95 -0.34
N GLY A 544 -42.30 -27.95 -1.64
CA GLY A 544 -42.26 -26.77 -2.50
C GLY A 544 -41.23 -25.73 -2.09
N LYS A 545 -40.13 -26.13 -1.45
CA LYS A 545 -39.13 -25.24 -0.90
C LYS A 545 -37.70 -25.62 -1.28
N LEU A 546 -36.84 -24.61 -1.36
CA LEU A 546 -35.40 -24.74 -1.49
C LEU A 546 -34.71 -24.08 -0.28
N GLU A 547 -33.55 -24.58 0.05
CA GLU A 547 -32.71 -23.99 1.09
C GLU A 547 -31.75 -22.94 0.49
N TYR A 548 -31.79 -21.73 1.02
CA TYR A 548 -30.89 -20.65 0.66
C TYR A 548 -30.03 -20.27 1.83
N GLN A 549 -28.73 -20.03 1.57
CA GLN A 549 -27.83 -19.45 2.56
C GLN A 549 -26.83 -18.50 1.88
N GLY A 550 -26.80 -17.24 2.36
CA GLY A 550 -25.74 -16.30 2.03
C GLY A 550 -24.44 -16.66 2.75
N ARG A 551 -23.30 -16.32 2.19
CA ARG A 551 -21.98 -16.66 2.76
C ARG A 551 -21.77 -16.07 4.16
N ARG A 552 -22.42 -14.94 4.46
CA ARG A 552 -22.36 -14.27 5.78
C ARG A 552 -23.49 -14.71 6.73
N ASP A 553 -24.44 -15.50 6.26
CA ASP A 553 -25.58 -15.91 7.08
C ASP A 553 -25.17 -17.05 8.02
N THR A 554 -25.63 -16.97 9.26
CA THR A 554 -25.39 -18.02 10.26
C THR A 554 -26.29 -19.23 10.06
N GLU A 555 -27.48 -19.00 9.50
CA GLU A 555 -28.51 -20.02 9.28
C GLU A 555 -29.07 -19.95 7.86
N ALA A 556 -29.49 -21.10 7.34
CA ALA A 556 -30.18 -21.18 6.07
C ALA A 556 -31.65 -20.76 6.20
N THR A 557 -32.20 -20.22 5.13
CA THR A 557 -33.62 -19.88 5.00
C THR A 557 -34.28 -20.72 3.93
N LEU A 558 -35.57 -20.98 4.09
CA LEU A 558 -36.37 -21.73 3.10
C LEU A 558 -37.06 -20.75 2.16
N LEU A 559 -36.85 -20.93 0.86
CA LEU A 559 -37.48 -20.14 -0.20
C LEU A 559 -38.50 -21.00 -0.96
N PRO A 560 -39.67 -20.46 -1.31
CA PRO A 560 -40.57 -21.14 -2.24
C PRO A 560 -39.86 -21.40 -3.58
N VAL A 561 -40.00 -22.61 -4.12
CA VAL A 561 -39.36 -23.01 -5.40
C VAL A 561 -39.66 -22.03 -6.52
N GLU A 562 -40.91 -21.59 -6.62
CA GLU A 562 -41.42 -20.68 -7.65
C GLU A 562 -40.76 -19.28 -7.62
N ASN A 563 -40.31 -18.83 -6.44
CA ASN A 563 -39.72 -17.50 -6.23
C ASN A 563 -38.20 -17.53 -5.99
N ALA A 564 -37.60 -18.70 -5.89
CA ALA A 564 -36.20 -18.83 -5.46
C ALA A 564 -35.22 -18.13 -6.41
N ALA A 565 -35.38 -18.31 -7.72
CA ALA A 565 -34.53 -17.67 -8.72
C ALA A 565 -34.63 -16.13 -8.62
N GLN A 566 -35.82 -15.58 -8.61
CA GLN A 566 -36.03 -14.12 -8.54
C GLN A 566 -35.49 -13.54 -7.23
N THR A 567 -35.71 -14.21 -6.10
CA THR A 567 -35.19 -13.78 -4.80
C THR A 567 -33.66 -13.68 -4.79
N VAL A 568 -33.00 -14.68 -5.38
CA VAL A 568 -31.52 -14.66 -5.45
C VAL A 568 -31.02 -13.61 -6.43
N ILE A 569 -31.65 -13.45 -7.59
CA ILE A 569 -31.34 -12.38 -8.55
C ILE A 569 -31.40 -11.01 -7.89
N ASP A 570 -32.47 -10.75 -7.13
CA ASP A 570 -32.65 -9.46 -6.44
C ASP A 570 -31.58 -9.23 -5.37
N LYS A 571 -31.20 -10.27 -4.63
CA LYS A 571 -30.10 -10.20 -3.65
C LYS A 571 -28.74 -9.88 -4.29
N VAL A 572 -28.40 -10.57 -5.39
CA VAL A 572 -27.16 -10.31 -6.15
C VAL A 572 -27.13 -8.88 -6.67
N ARG A 573 -28.20 -8.44 -7.31
CA ARG A 573 -28.29 -7.07 -7.85
C ARG A 573 -28.21 -6.00 -6.76
N ALA A 574 -28.84 -6.22 -5.62
CA ALA A 574 -28.78 -5.30 -4.48
C ALA A 574 -27.37 -5.21 -3.88
N ALA A 575 -26.63 -6.32 -3.86
CA ALA A 575 -25.25 -6.35 -3.39
C ALA A 575 -24.27 -5.63 -4.36
N LEU A 576 -24.48 -5.80 -5.68
CA LEU A 576 -23.69 -5.13 -6.72
C LEU A 576 -23.98 -3.61 -6.85
N ALA A 577 -25.12 -3.15 -6.40
CA ALA A 577 -25.52 -1.74 -6.45
C ALA A 577 -24.91 -0.89 -5.32
N ARG A 578 -24.28 -1.53 -4.33
CA ARG A 578 -23.61 -0.87 -3.20
C ARG A 578 -22.19 -0.49 -3.57
#